data_302fdf6e4b8d3493f6bc58e23866f8df
#
_entry.id   302fdf6e4b8d3493f6bc58e23866f8df
#
_cell.length_a   1.000
_cell.length_b   1.000
_cell.length_c   1.000
_cell.angle_alpha   90.00
_cell.angle_beta   90.00
_cell.angle_gamma   90.00
#
_symmetry.space_group_name_H-M   'P 1'
#
loop_
_entity.id
_entity.type
_entity.pdbx_description
1 polymer ?
#
loop_
_entity_poly.entity_id
_entity_poly.type
_entity_poly.pdbx_seq_one_letter_code
_entity_poly.pdbx_strand_id
1 'polypeptide(L)'
;MGRGTGAGAAVAVPSVRTPAPPTAGRASENDTPRAPRRRRHRRRRTALAALIAAAVVLPLTGATRPAIPAPPPASLAPLTPSTLDAAYAANRADAAEASRMAAAHGDSTRAAADHAMAGPSRRLLAFDGRGEGRATEVFGDLAHASRVAVLVPGSDTSLDTWARFRATAVALRQRLLREAPHGTGTAVVAWLGYTTPATVSTTVLTTARADRAAPRLRDFLAELHTLTRPDTRVSLLCHSYGTVVCGRSAARLSGLGVSDIVLVGSPGTGVDSAADLHTGARVWAARGTDDWIAEVPHIRTDFFGTTVGFGTDPVSPAFGARVFAAGSGGHSDYFRPGSVSLANLARIVLGETREVSHA
;
A
#
# COMPACT_ATOMS: atom_id res chain seq x y z
N MET A 1 -43.94 -56.92 28.75
CA MET A 1 -43.57 -57.26 30.13
C MET A 1 -42.67 -56.17 30.63
N GLY A 2 -42.94 -55.34 31.54
CA GLY A 2 -43.74 -55.08 32.73
C GLY A 2 -43.39 -53.65 33.11
N ARG A 3 -44.23 -52.79 33.24
CA ARG A 3 -45.04 -52.18 34.33
C ARG A 3 -44.26 -51.82 35.60
N GLY A 4 -44.44 -50.60 36.06
CA GLY A 4 -44.27 -50.10 37.41
C GLY A 4 -44.12 -48.56 37.39
N THR A 5 -45.07 -47.73 37.44
CA THR A 5 -46.03 -47.15 38.42
C THR A 5 -45.45 -46.75 39.77
N GLY A 6 -45.73 -45.50 40.13
CA GLY A 6 -45.77 -44.98 41.49
C GLY A 6 -45.41 -43.50 41.54
N ALA A 7 -46.34 -42.54 41.51
CA ALA A 7 -47.10 -41.96 42.65
C ALA A 7 -46.13 -41.10 43.51
N GLY A 8 -46.17 -39.78 43.60
CA GLY A 8 -47.28 -38.94 44.03
C GLY A 8 -47.05 -38.53 45.47
N ALA A 9 -46.71 -37.27 45.73
CA ALA A 9 -47.04 -36.62 47.00
C ALA A 9 -46.95 -35.10 46.84
N ALA A 10 -48.09 -34.47 46.91
CA ALA A 10 -48.25 -33.03 47.16
C ALA A 10 -48.20 -32.78 48.65
N VAL A 11 -47.56 -31.76 49.14
CA VAL A 11 -47.81 -31.16 50.46
C VAL A 11 -47.57 -29.65 50.39
N ALA A 12 -48.70 -28.93 50.42
CA ALA A 12 -49.10 -27.87 51.35
C ALA A 12 -48.22 -26.58 51.43
N VAL A 13 -48.89 -25.54 51.03
CA VAL A 13 -48.67 -24.13 51.35
C VAL A 13 -48.99 -23.85 52.81
N PRO A 14 -48.33 -22.91 53.49
CA PRO A 14 -49.01 -22.01 54.36
C PRO A 14 -48.85 -20.53 53.93
N SER A 15 -49.99 -19.90 53.85
CA SER A 15 -50.22 -18.50 53.77
C SER A 15 -49.91 -17.78 55.08
N VAL A 16 -49.78 -16.41 54.92
CA VAL A 16 -50.11 -15.37 55.88
C VAL A 16 -48.93 -14.66 56.54
N ARG A 17 -48.73 -13.42 56.25
CA ARG A 17 -49.37 -12.20 56.87
C ARG A 17 -48.73 -10.94 56.31
N THR A 18 -49.58 -10.05 55.85
CA THR A 18 -49.30 -8.65 55.65
C THR A 18 -49.27 -7.91 56.99
N PRO A 19 -48.40 -6.96 57.19
CA PRO A 19 -48.71 -5.77 58.02
C PRO A 19 -48.71 -4.48 57.22
N ALA A 20 -49.56 -3.60 57.65
CA ALA A 20 -49.91 -2.30 57.09
C ALA A 20 -48.81 -1.22 57.23
N PRO A 21 -48.96 -0.08 56.51
CA PRO A 21 -47.91 0.90 56.30
C PRO A 21 -47.74 1.90 57.47
N PRO A 22 -46.56 2.43 57.67
CA PRO A 22 -46.42 3.70 58.41
C PRO A 22 -46.25 4.89 57.48
N THR A 23 -47.06 5.86 57.71
CA THR A 23 -47.06 7.32 57.63
C THR A 23 -45.93 8.01 56.93
N ALA A 24 -46.38 8.95 56.11
CA ALA A 24 -45.67 10.03 55.43
C ALA A 24 -44.62 10.77 56.29
N GLY A 25 -43.39 10.80 55.77
CA GLY A 25 -42.35 11.71 56.22
C GLY A 25 -41.95 12.64 55.06
N ARG A 26 -41.95 13.91 55.35
CA ARG A 26 -41.74 15.11 54.50
C ARG A 26 -40.66 14.96 53.48
N ALA A 27 -40.94 15.39 52.26
CA ALA A 27 -40.04 15.76 51.20
C ALA A 27 -38.98 16.77 51.67
N SER A 28 -37.72 16.46 51.43
CA SER A 28 -36.64 17.43 51.34
C SER A 28 -36.28 17.57 49.86
N GLU A 29 -36.76 18.68 49.30
CA GLU A 29 -36.27 19.21 48.05
C GLU A 29 -34.79 19.56 48.21
N ASN A 30 -33.93 18.97 47.43
CA ASN A 30 -32.74 19.52 46.77
C ASN A 30 -31.75 18.41 46.41
N ASP A 31 -32.03 17.70 45.33
CA ASP A 31 -30.99 16.95 44.62
C ASP A 31 -31.09 17.22 43.11
N THR A 32 -30.51 18.35 42.69
CA THR A 32 -30.21 18.64 41.30
C THR A 32 -29.10 17.70 40.85
N PRO A 33 -29.28 16.93 39.73
CA PRO A 33 -28.22 16.05 39.24
C PRO A 33 -27.06 16.91 38.74
N ARG A 34 -25.96 16.90 39.47
CA ARG A 34 -24.68 17.46 39.02
C ARG A 34 -24.21 16.70 37.78
N ALA A 35 -24.42 17.28 36.60
CA ALA A 35 -23.88 16.80 35.33
C ALA A 35 -22.36 16.62 35.40
N PRO A 36 -21.80 15.61 34.71
CA PRO A 36 -20.45 15.14 34.97
C PRO A 36 -19.40 16.13 34.44
N ARG A 37 -18.87 16.97 35.33
CA ARG A 37 -17.69 17.85 35.09
C ARG A 37 -16.49 17.07 34.54
N ARG A 38 -16.39 15.77 34.81
CA ARG A 38 -15.30 14.87 34.33
C ARG A 38 -15.26 14.70 32.82
N ARG A 39 -16.39 14.69 32.08
CA ARG A 39 -16.42 14.55 30.61
C ARG A 39 -15.89 15.81 29.92
N ARG A 40 -16.19 17.02 30.43
CA ARG A 40 -15.66 18.28 29.90
C ARG A 40 -14.15 18.42 30.05
N HIS A 41 -13.59 17.98 31.19
CA HIS A 41 -12.13 17.99 31.43
C HIS A 41 -11.39 16.99 30.55
N ARG A 42 -11.92 15.80 30.32
CA ARG A 42 -11.33 14.83 29.37
C ARG A 42 -11.32 15.36 27.95
N ARG A 43 -12.43 15.92 27.46
CA ARG A 43 -12.50 16.52 26.11
C ARG A 43 -11.55 17.70 25.93
N ARG A 44 -11.39 18.56 26.97
CA ARG A 44 -10.42 19.67 26.95
C ARG A 44 -8.97 19.17 26.94
N ARG A 45 -8.64 18.13 27.69
CA ARG A 45 -7.30 17.51 27.69
C ARG A 45 -7.00 16.83 26.35
N THR A 46 -7.95 16.14 25.74
CA THR A 46 -7.78 15.51 24.42
C THR A 46 -7.64 16.58 23.32
N ALA A 47 -8.42 17.64 23.37
CA ALA A 47 -8.31 18.75 22.44
C ALA A 47 -7.00 19.51 22.58
N LEU A 48 -6.50 19.70 23.83
CA LEU A 48 -5.22 20.36 24.11
C LEU A 48 -4.05 19.47 23.66
N ALA A 49 -4.11 18.15 23.89
CA ALA A 49 -3.12 17.21 23.41
C ALA A 49 -3.09 17.13 21.86
N ALA A 50 -4.25 17.17 21.21
CA ALA A 50 -4.34 17.24 19.77
C ALA A 50 -3.81 18.56 19.19
N LEU A 51 -4.05 19.70 19.88
CA LEU A 51 -3.52 21.01 19.52
C LEU A 51 -2.01 21.10 19.71
N ILE A 52 -1.47 20.52 20.79
CA ILE A 52 -0.02 20.45 21.04
C ILE A 52 0.64 19.52 20.00
N ALA A 53 0.06 18.35 19.72
CA ALA A 53 0.54 17.46 18.66
C ALA A 53 0.51 18.15 17.28
N ALA A 54 -0.56 18.87 16.93
CA ALA A 54 -0.64 19.66 15.72
C ALA A 54 0.37 20.83 15.69
N ALA A 55 0.57 21.52 16.80
CA ALA A 55 1.52 22.65 16.91
C ALA A 55 2.99 22.21 16.84
N VAL A 56 3.32 20.97 17.24
CA VAL A 56 4.67 20.42 17.17
C VAL A 56 4.91 19.71 15.83
N VAL A 57 3.91 18.99 15.31
CA VAL A 57 4.04 18.20 14.05
C VAL A 57 3.98 19.11 12.81
N LEU A 58 3.12 20.14 12.80
CA LEU A 58 3.00 21.06 11.65
C LEU A 58 4.28 21.81 11.29
N PRO A 59 5.05 22.40 12.22
CA PRO A 59 6.31 23.05 11.86
C PRO A 59 7.43 22.06 11.50
N LEU A 60 7.42 20.82 12.04
CA LEU A 60 8.40 19.79 11.69
C LEU A 60 8.17 19.22 10.27
N THR A 61 6.92 19.17 9.81
CA THR A 61 6.58 18.73 8.45
C THR A 61 6.73 19.83 7.41
N GLY A 62 6.78 21.10 7.82
CA GLY A 62 6.98 22.27 6.97
C GLY A 62 8.45 22.63 6.74
N ALA A 63 9.40 21.99 7.43
CA ALA A 63 10.82 22.17 7.13
C ALA A 63 11.09 21.59 5.74
N THR A 64 11.14 22.47 4.74
CA THR A 64 11.62 22.12 3.40
C THR A 64 13.05 21.59 3.56
N ARG A 65 13.26 20.29 3.33
CA ARG A 65 14.62 19.78 3.20
C ARG A 65 15.30 20.58 2.10
N PRO A 66 16.55 21.04 2.28
CA PRO A 66 17.30 21.67 1.23
C PRO A 66 17.24 20.80 -0.03
N ALA A 67 17.00 21.40 -1.17
CA ALA A 67 16.99 20.65 -2.42
C ALA A 67 18.37 20.03 -2.65
N ILE A 68 18.47 18.71 -2.63
CA ILE A 68 19.70 18.00 -2.93
C ILE A 68 19.97 18.22 -4.41
N PRO A 69 21.13 18.79 -4.78
CA PRO A 69 21.47 19.04 -6.16
C PRO A 69 21.71 17.72 -6.91
N ALA A 70 21.20 17.64 -8.13
CA ALA A 70 21.41 16.52 -9.03
C ALA A 70 21.35 17.02 -10.48
N PRO A 71 21.94 16.30 -11.45
CA PRO A 71 21.85 16.67 -12.85
C PRO A 71 20.40 16.59 -13.34
N PRO A 72 20.06 17.29 -14.44
CA PRO A 72 18.80 17.03 -15.13
C PRO A 72 18.79 15.58 -15.62
N PRO A 73 17.62 14.92 -15.71
CA PRO A 73 17.51 13.56 -16.25
C PRO A 73 18.13 13.47 -17.64
N ALA A 74 18.73 12.30 -17.94
CA ALA A 74 19.35 12.04 -19.23
C ALA A 74 18.38 12.34 -20.39
N SER A 75 18.92 13.04 -21.41
CA SER A 75 18.22 13.19 -22.68
C SER A 75 18.39 11.92 -23.48
N LEU A 76 17.35 11.07 -23.50
CA LEU A 76 17.37 9.77 -24.15
C LEU A 76 16.74 9.85 -25.55
N ALA A 77 17.25 9.05 -26.48
CA ALA A 77 16.51 8.72 -27.68
C ALA A 77 15.21 7.99 -27.32
N PRO A 78 14.20 7.95 -28.21
CA PRO A 78 12.99 7.15 -27.96
C PRO A 78 13.35 5.74 -27.52
N LEU A 79 12.74 5.28 -26.43
CA LEU A 79 13.00 3.95 -25.90
C LEU A 79 12.43 2.89 -26.83
N THR A 80 13.29 1.97 -27.22
CA THR A 80 12.99 0.77 -28.03
C THR A 80 13.79 -0.38 -27.47
N PRO A 81 13.46 -1.65 -27.79
CA PRO A 81 14.30 -2.78 -27.39
C PRO A 81 15.78 -2.62 -27.73
N SER A 82 16.10 -1.99 -28.86
CA SER A 82 17.48 -1.78 -29.32
C SER A 82 18.22 -0.61 -28.63
N THR A 83 17.49 0.34 -28.02
CA THR A 83 18.09 1.49 -27.31
C THR A 83 18.16 1.31 -25.80
N LEU A 84 17.65 0.20 -25.24
CA LEU A 84 17.61 -0.05 -23.80
C LEU A 84 18.98 0.01 -23.13
N ASP A 85 20.01 -0.62 -23.72
CA ASP A 85 21.35 -0.64 -23.12
C ASP A 85 21.97 0.76 -23.06
N ALA A 86 21.75 1.57 -24.08
CA ALA A 86 22.19 2.98 -24.12
C ALA A 86 21.46 3.79 -23.04
N ALA A 87 20.15 3.58 -22.87
CA ALA A 87 19.36 4.23 -21.83
C ALA A 87 19.83 3.83 -20.42
N TYR A 88 20.11 2.55 -20.20
CA TYR A 88 20.66 2.08 -18.92
C TYR A 88 22.03 2.71 -18.63
N ALA A 89 22.89 2.82 -19.64
CA ALA A 89 24.22 3.43 -19.47
C ALA A 89 24.10 4.93 -19.12
N ALA A 90 23.26 5.68 -19.83
CA ALA A 90 23.02 7.09 -19.58
C ALA A 90 22.47 7.35 -18.18
N ASN A 91 21.43 6.62 -17.75
CA ASN A 91 20.85 6.76 -16.41
C ASN A 91 21.83 6.38 -15.30
N ARG A 92 22.73 5.39 -15.52
CA ARG A 92 23.81 5.11 -14.56
C ARG A 92 24.83 6.24 -14.47
N ALA A 93 25.15 6.87 -15.59
CA ALA A 93 26.04 8.04 -15.59
C ALA A 93 25.44 9.22 -14.82
N ASP A 94 24.13 9.46 -14.99
CA ASP A 94 23.42 10.48 -14.22
C ASP A 94 23.37 10.15 -12.71
N ALA A 95 23.19 8.89 -12.36
CA ALA A 95 23.25 8.47 -10.95
C ALA A 95 24.65 8.68 -10.35
N ALA A 96 25.71 8.41 -11.14
CA ALA A 96 27.08 8.70 -10.70
C ALA A 96 27.35 10.19 -10.51
N GLU A 97 26.82 11.05 -11.41
CA GLU A 97 26.90 12.50 -11.26
C GLU A 97 26.11 12.98 -10.05
N ALA A 98 24.86 12.51 -9.88
CA ALA A 98 24.02 12.84 -8.74
C ALA A 98 24.72 12.48 -7.42
N SER A 99 25.39 11.33 -7.36
CA SER A 99 26.18 10.90 -6.18
C SER A 99 27.30 11.91 -5.87
N ARG A 100 28.04 12.38 -6.88
CA ARG A 100 29.10 13.37 -6.68
C ARG A 100 28.54 14.72 -6.19
N MET A 101 27.43 15.17 -6.78
CA MET A 101 26.79 16.42 -6.41
C MET A 101 26.22 16.35 -4.97
N ALA A 102 25.60 15.24 -4.60
CA ALA A 102 25.09 15.03 -3.24
C ALA A 102 26.23 15.00 -2.21
N ALA A 103 27.35 14.32 -2.53
CA ALA A 103 28.54 14.31 -1.67
C ALA A 103 29.14 15.71 -1.48
N ALA A 104 29.26 16.49 -2.56
CA ALA A 104 29.73 17.88 -2.52
C ALA A 104 28.79 18.78 -1.70
N HIS A 105 27.49 18.47 -1.69
CA HIS A 105 26.48 19.16 -0.89
C HIS A 105 26.49 18.74 0.60
N GLY A 106 27.22 17.68 0.95
CA GLY A 106 27.29 17.14 2.33
C GLY A 106 26.22 16.10 2.64
N ASP A 107 25.42 15.65 1.67
CA ASP A 107 24.44 14.59 1.86
C ASP A 107 25.04 13.21 1.55
N SER A 108 25.70 12.63 2.54
CA SER A 108 26.36 11.33 2.42
C SER A 108 25.38 10.17 2.21
N THR A 109 24.15 10.26 2.72
CA THR A 109 23.12 9.23 2.55
C THR A 109 22.67 9.15 1.10
N ARG A 110 22.30 10.29 0.52
CA ARG A 110 21.93 10.36 -0.90
C ARG A 110 23.10 10.00 -1.80
N ALA A 111 24.29 10.49 -1.51
CA ALA A 111 25.50 10.18 -2.28
C ALA A 111 25.75 8.66 -2.32
N ALA A 112 25.64 7.97 -1.19
CA ALA A 112 25.80 6.50 -1.14
C ALA A 112 24.69 5.76 -1.91
N ALA A 113 23.45 6.21 -1.81
CA ALA A 113 22.32 5.63 -2.53
C ALA A 113 22.48 5.77 -4.04
N ASP A 114 22.79 6.97 -4.53
CA ASP A 114 22.98 7.24 -5.94
C ASP A 114 24.24 6.52 -6.49
N HIS A 115 25.33 6.42 -5.70
CA HIS A 115 26.50 5.61 -6.04
C HIS A 115 26.14 4.14 -6.25
N ALA A 116 25.35 3.56 -5.35
CA ALA A 116 24.89 2.19 -5.48
C ALA A 116 24.01 1.97 -6.73
N MET A 117 23.29 2.98 -7.19
CA MET A 117 22.51 2.96 -8.42
C MET A 117 23.36 3.10 -9.68
N ALA A 118 24.51 3.72 -9.60
CA ALA A 118 25.48 3.86 -10.71
C ALA A 118 26.21 2.57 -11.04
N GLY A 119 26.06 1.50 -10.26
CA GLY A 119 26.75 0.23 -10.46
C GLY A 119 26.56 -0.36 -11.86
N PRO A 120 27.61 -1.00 -12.46
CA PRO A 120 27.62 -1.37 -13.87
C PRO A 120 26.55 -2.41 -14.25
N SER A 121 26.09 -3.21 -13.30
CA SER A 121 25.04 -4.22 -13.51
C SER A 121 23.61 -3.69 -13.36
N ARG A 122 23.46 -2.39 -13.03
CA ARG A 122 22.14 -1.78 -12.82
C ARG A 122 21.49 -1.46 -14.17
N ARG A 123 20.23 -1.77 -14.31
CA ARG A 123 19.42 -1.48 -15.52
C ARG A 123 18.40 -0.42 -15.20
N LEU A 124 18.87 0.82 -15.04
CA LEU A 124 18.02 1.98 -14.77
C LEU A 124 17.35 2.45 -16.07
N LEU A 125 16.06 2.18 -16.20
CA LEU A 125 15.26 2.65 -17.33
C LEU A 125 15.00 4.17 -17.24
N ALA A 126 14.89 4.69 -16.01
CA ALA A 126 14.80 6.11 -15.73
C ALA A 126 15.49 6.42 -14.41
N PHE A 127 16.08 7.62 -14.31
CA PHE A 127 16.67 8.19 -13.12
C PHE A 127 16.47 9.70 -13.09
N ASP A 128 16.05 10.24 -11.95
CA ASP A 128 15.97 11.67 -11.66
C ASP A 128 16.36 11.88 -10.20
N GLY A 129 17.57 12.33 -9.94
CA GLY A 129 18.12 12.52 -8.60
C GLY A 129 17.58 13.73 -7.85
N ARG A 130 16.79 14.61 -8.51
CA ARG A 130 16.34 15.88 -7.94
C ARG A 130 15.23 15.69 -6.90
N GLY A 131 15.30 16.44 -5.82
CA GLY A 131 14.33 16.38 -4.71
C GLY A 131 14.31 15.02 -4.03
N GLU A 132 13.13 14.44 -3.81
CA GLU A 132 12.97 13.08 -3.26
C GLU A 132 13.50 11.99 -4.20
N GLY A 133 13.68 12.35 -5.46
CA GLY A 133 14.17 11.49 -6.51
C GLY A 133 13.13 10.50 -7.05
N ARG A 134 13.39 10.02 -8.26
CA ARG A 134 12.57 8.99 -8.93
C ARG A 134 13.49 8.06 -9.69
N ALA A 135 13.14 6.79 -9.75
CA ALA A 135 13.88 5.82 -10.52
C ALA A 135 12.98 4.66 -10.98
N THR A 136 13.38 4.05 -12.10
CA THR A 136 12.79 2.82 -12.59
C THR A 136 13.91 1.85 -12.91
N GLU A 137 13.94 0.68 -12.25
CA GLU A 137 14.97 -0.33 -12.46
C GLU A 137 14.36 -1.64 -12.95
N VAL A 138 14.99 -2.27 -13.93
CA VAL A 138 14.59 -3.53 -14.57
C VAL A 138 15.45 -4.68 -14.06
N PHE A 139 14.80 -5.80 -13.72
CA PHE A 139 15.41 -7.05 -13.33
C PHE A 139 14.99 -8.14 -14.32
N GLY A 140 15.88 -8.58 -15.17
CA GLY A 140 15.62 -9.53 -16.24
C GLY A 140 15.68 -8.91 -17.62
N ASP A 141 15.35 -9.69 -18.63
CA ASP A 141 15.30 -9.26 -20.03
C ASP A 141 13.89 -8.77 -20.36
N LEU A 142 13.74 -7.45 -20.44
CA LEU A 142 12.43 -6.81 -20.65
C LEU A 142 11.90 -7.08 -22.06
N ALA A 143 12.76 -7.03 -23.07
CA ALA A 143 12.37 -7.15 -24.46
C ALA A 143 11.84 -8.56 -24.82
N HIS A 144 12.32 -9.58 -24.10
CA HIS A 144 11.92 -10.97 -24.36
C HIS A 144 10.99 -11.55 -23.27
N ALA A 145 10.59 -10.72 -22.28
CA ALA A 145 9.71 -11.18 -21.22
C ALA A 145 8.26 -11.38 -21.72
N SER A 146 7.68 -12.54 -21.46
CA SER A 146 6.24 -12.81 -21.65
C SER A 146 5.42 -12.50 -20.37
N ARG A 147 6.11 -12.33 -19.24
CA ARG A 147 5.51 -11.97 -17.95
C ARG A 147 6.33 -10.85 -17.31
N VAL A 148 5.69 -9.74 -17.03
CA VAL A 148 6.32 -8.58 -16.38
C VAL A 148 5.56 -8.24 -15.11
N ALA A 149 6.27 -8.15 -13.99
CA ALA A 149 5.74 -7.60 -12.75
C ALA A 149 6.22 -6.15 -12.58
N VAL A 150 5.32 -5.21 -12.37
CA VAL A 150 5.64 -3.81 -12.05
C VAL A 150 5.29 -3.58 -10.58
N LEU A 151 6.31 -3.29 -9.77
CA LEU A 151 6.15 -2.97 -8.35
C LEU A 151 5.92 -1.47 -8.19
N VAL A 152 4.82 -1.12 -7.52
CA VAL A 152 4.46 0.27 -7.19
C VAL A 152 4.56 0.43 -5.66
N PRO A 153 5.52 1.23 -5.15
CA PRO A 153 5.78 1.31 -3.73
C PRO A 153 4.74 2.15 -2.98
N GLY A 154 4.72 2.00 -1.67
CA GLY A 154 3.95 2.83 -0.75
C GLY A 154 4.72 4.03 -0.21
N SER A 155 4.28 4.53 0.94
CA SER A 155 4.86 5.65 1.67
C SER A 155 6.35 5.43 2.01
N ASP A 156 7.06 6.52 2.32
CA ASP A 156 8.46 6.53 2.78
C ASP A 156 9.46 5.85 1.82
N THR A 157 9.11 5.75 0.53
CA THR A 157 10.00 5.24 -0.50
C THR A 157 10.60 6.41 -1.28
N SER A 158 11.92 6.54 -1.24
CA SER A 158 12.70 7.57 -1.95
C SER A 158 13.99 6.96 -2.48
N LEU A 159 14.85 7.75 -3.12
CA LEU A 159 16.18 7.26 -3.48
C LEU A 159 17.01 6.89 -2.25
N ASP A 160 16.86 7.59 -1.13
CA ASP A 160 17.58 7.29 0.12
C ASP A 160 17.20 5.92 0.69
N THR A 161 15.98 5.46 0.43
CA THR A 161 15.48 4.15 0.86
C THR A 161 15.39 3.12 -0.27
N TRP A 162 15.94 3.44 -1.44
CA TRP A 162 15.87 2.62 -2.65
C TRP A 162 16.33 1.18 -2.45
N ALA A 163 17.40 0.97 -1.67
CA ALA A 163 17.93 -0.36 -1.43
C ALA A 163 16.88 -1.33 -0.87
N ARG A 164 16.01 -0.86 0.04
CA ARG A 164 14.91 -1.66 0.61
C ARG A 164 13.87 -1.99 -0.46
N PHE A 165 13.43 -1.00 -1.23
CA PHE A 165 12.46 -1.22 -2.31
C PHE A 165 13.03 -2.15 -3.40
N ARG A 166 14.30 -1.95 -3.76
CA ARG A 166 15.01 -2.84 -4.69
C ARG A 166 15.05 -4.29 -4.20
N ALA A 167 15.25 -4.52 -2.92
CA ALA A 167 15.29 -5.88 -2.34
C ALA A 167 13.98 -6.65 -2.59
N THR A 168 12.83 -5.97 -2.59
CA THR A 168 11.53 -6.59 -2.90
C THR A 168 11.48 -7.07 -4.35
N ALA A 169 11.98 -6.27 -5.29
CA ALA A 169 12.05 -6.64 -6.70
C ALA A 169 13.01 -7.82 -6.94
N VAL A 170 14.16 -7.81 -6.27
CA VAL A 170 15.14 -8.93 -6.34
C VAL A 170 14.53 -10.22 -5.80
N ALA A 171 13.85 -10.17 -4.65
CA ALA A 171 13.20 -11.33 -4.05
C ALA A 171 12.14 -11.94 -4.97
N LEU A 172 11.30 -11.10 -5.56
CA LEU A 172 10.29 -11.54 -6.53
C LEU A 172 10.98 -12.13 -7.79
N ARG A 173 12.00 -11.44 -8.32
CA ARG A 173 12.73 -11.93 -9.49
C ARG A 173 13.35 -13.31 -9.26
N GLN A 174 13.97 -13.51 -8.10
CA GLN A 174 14.53 -14.80 -7.71
C GLN A 174 13.45 -15.88 -7.59
N ARG A 175 12.28 -15.52 -7.06
CA ARG A 175 11.16 -16.45 -6.95
C ARG A 175 10.64 -16.84 -8.33
N LEU A 176 10.43 -15.88 -9.23
CA LEU A 176 9.98 -16.12 -10.60
C LEU A 176 10.98 -17.01 -11.38
N LEU A 177 12.29 -16.80 -11.19
CA LEU A 177 13.31 -17.63 -11.85
C LEU A 177 13.26 -19.12 -11.44
N ARG A 178 12.84 -19.40 -10.19
CA ARG A 178 12.72 -20.77 -9.70
C ARG A 178 11.43 -21.47 -10.13
N GLU A 179 10.36 -20.70 -10.36
CA GLU A 179 9.02 -21.26 -10.56
C GLU A 179 8.51 -21.10 -11.99
N ALA A 180 9.08 -20.19 -12.78
CA ALA A 180 8.63 -20.00 -14.14
C ALA A 180 8.79 -21.31 -14.97
N PRO A 181 7.75 -21.72 -15.69
CA PRO A 181 7.84 -22.83 -16.63
C PRO A 181 8.97 -22.60 -17.65
N HIS A 182 9.59 -23.70 -18.13
CA HIS A 182 10.66 -23.60 -19.12
C HIS A 182 10.22 -22.78 -20.34
N GLY A 183 11.08 -21.86 -20.77
CA GLY A 183 10.80 -20.98 -21.90
C GLY A 183 9.95 -19.75 -21.57
N THR A 184 9.48 -19.60 -20.33
CA THR A 184 8.76 -18.40 -19.90
C THR A 184 9.73 -17.28 -19.53
N GLY A 185 9.88 -16.30 -20.40
CA GLY A 185 10.63 -15.08 -20.11
C GLY A 185 9.92 -14.25 -19.04
N THR A 186 10.64 -13.88 -17.96
CA THR A 186 10.08 -13.04 -16.89
C THR A 186 10.95 -11.81 -16.66
N ALA A 187 10.33 -10.68 -16.32
CA ALA A 187 11.03 -9.50 -15.83
C ALA A 187 10.27 -8.87 -14.65
N VAL A 188 11.00 -8.15 -13.81
CA VAL A 188 10.43 -7.35 -12.72
C VAL A 188 10.91 -5.92 -12.90
N VAL A 189 10.01 -4.96 -12.71
CA VAL A 189 10.31 -3.53 -12.76
C VAL A 189 9.98 -2.92 -11.41
N ALA A 190 10.96 -2.30 -10.78
CA ALA A 190 10.76 -1.45 -9.60
C ALA A 190 10.49 -0.02 -10.08
N TRP A 191 9.25 0.45 -9.95
CA TRP A 191 8.83 1.76 -10.44
C TRP A 191 8.61 2.74 -9.28
N LEU A 192 9.50 3.70 -9.12
CA LEU A 192 9.35 4.87 -8.25
C LEU A 192 9.17 6.10 -9.12
N GLY A 193 8.01 6.23 -9.77
CA GLY A 193 7.72 7.33 -10.69
C GLY A 193 7.02 8.53 -10.05
N TYR A 194 6.89 8.54 -8.72
CA TYR A 194 6.18 9.60 -8.00
C TYR A 194 6.83 9.90 -6.64
N THR A 195 6.57 11.08 -6.11
CA THR A 195 6.96 11.44 -4.74
C THR A 195 5.99 10.80 -3.77
N THR A 196 6.44 9.82 -3.01
CA THR A 196 5.60 9.10 -2.04
C THR A 196 5.25 10.00 -0.84
N PRO A 197 4.10 9.83 -0.19
CA PRO A 197 3.82 10.51 1.06
C PRO A 197 4.70 9.96 2.19
N ALA A 198 5.04 10.80 3.17
CA ALA A 198 5.57 10.29 4.42
C ALA A 198 4.43 9.68 5.24
N THR A 199 4.67 8.52 5.88
CA THR A 199 3.66 7.82 6.70
C THR A 199 3.12 8.72 7.82
N VAL A 200 3.99 9.55 8.40
CA VAL A 200 3.61 10.55 9.42
C VAL A 200 3.37 11.89 8.74
N SER A 201 2.33 11.99 7.91
CA SER A 201 1.93 13.26 7.27
C SER A 201 0.43 13.28 6.97
N THR A 202 -0.16 14.48 6.88
CA THR A 202 -1.57 14.63 6.45
C THR A 202 -1.78 14.22 4.99
N THR A 203 -0.72 14.26 4.18
CA THR A 203 -0.80 13.87 2.75
C THR A 203 -0.98 12.37 2.54
N VAL A 204 -0.63 11.54 3.53
CA VAL A 204 -0.86 10.08 3.47
C VAL A 204 -2.34 9.72 3.60
N LEU A 205 -3.18 10.64 4.08
CA LEU A 205 -4.62 10.42 4.28
C LEU A 205 -5.47 10.83 3.07
N THR A 206 -4.87 11.36 2.00
CA THR A 206 -5.58 11.88 0.83
C THR A 206 -5.12 11.23 -0.47
N THR A 207 -5.98 11.26 -1.48
CA THR A 207 -5.67 10.74 -2.82
C THR A 207 -4.79 11.68 -3.65
N ALA A 208 -4.52 12.91 -3.19
CA ALA A 208 -3.92 13.96 -4.02
C ALA A 208 -2.55 13.59 -4.63
N ARG A 209 -1.71 12.83 -3.93
CA ARG A 209 -0.44 12.33 -4.50
C ARG A 209 -0.68 11.20 -5.51
N ALA A 210 -1.64 10.32 -5.23
CA ALA A 210 -2.03 9.25 -6.13
C ALA A 210 -2.66 9.80 -7.43
N ASP A 211 -3.48 10.84 -7.34
CA ASP A 211 -4.09 11.50 -8.50
C ASP A 211 -3.02 12.12 -9.43
N ARG A 212 -1.93 12.67 -8.86
CA ARG A 212 -0.78 13.16 -9.64
C ARG A 212 0.13 12.05 -10.15
N ALA A 213 0.19 10.90 -9.47
CA ALA A 213 0.99 9.76 -9.85
C ALA A 213 0.33 8.90 -10.94
N ALA A 214 -1.01 8.82 -10.95
CA ALA A 214 -1.77 7.96 -11.85
C ALA A 214 -1.48 8.20 -13.36
N PRO A 215 -1.46 9.44 -13.87
CA PRO A 215 -1.07 9.67 -15.27
C PRO A 215 0.38 9.22 -15.56
N ARG A 216 1.32 9.42 -14.62
CA ARG A 216 2.72 8.98 -14.80
C ARG A 216 2.85 7.46 -14.85
N LEU A 217 2.08 6.73 -14.03
CA LEU A 217 2.05 5.27 -14.08
C LEU A 217 1.48 4.79 -15.41
N ARG A 218 0.39 5.40 -15.87
CA ARG A 218 -0.20 5.09 -17.17
C ARG A 218 0.78 5.34 -18.31
N ASP A 219 1.48 6.48 -18.31
CA ASP A 219 2.44 6.83 -19.37
C ASP A 219 3.64 5.89 -19.36
N PHE A 220 4.13 5.53 -18.17
CA PHE A 220 5.16 4.50 -18.01
C PHE A 220 4.71 3.14 -18.57
N LEU A 221 3.47 2.71 -18.27
CA LEU A 221 2.94 1.44 -18.80
C LEU A 221 2.72 1.46 -20.30
N ALA A 222 2.37 2.62 -20.87
CA ALA A 222 2.29 2.78 -22.31
C ALA A 222 3.68 2.64 -22.97
N GLU A 223 4.70 3.25 -22.38
CA GLU A 223 6.08 3.09 -22.83
C GLU A 223 6.56 1.63 -22.65
N LEU A 224 6.30 1.02 -21.49
CA LEU A 224 6.62 -0.39 -21.22
C LEU A 224 6.02 -1.33 -22.28
N HIS A 225 4.79 -1.07 -22.70
CA HIS A 225 4.11 -1.85 -23.74
C HIS A 225 4.83 -1.81 -25.08
N THR A 226 5.51 -0.70 -25.40
CA THR A 226 6.33 -0.60 -26.64
C THR A 226 7.69 -1.30 -26.51
N LEU A 227 8.15 -1.53 -25.28
CA LEU A 227 9.45 -2.17 -24.97
C LEU A 227 9.36 -3.69 -24.81
N THR A 228 8.15 -4.21 -24.75
CA THR A 228 7.87 -5.63 -24.54
C THR A 228 7.23 -6.27 -25.76
N ARG A 229 7.08 -7.59 -25.75
CA ARG A 229 6.36 -8.31 -26.79
C ARG A 229 4.88 -7.94 -26.75
N PRO A 230 4.17 -7.97 -27.90
CA PRO A 230 2.74 -7.65 -27.94
C PRO A 230 1.86 -8.55 -27.07
N ASP A 231 2.29 -9.79 -26.81
CA ASP A 231 1.61 -10.79 -25.99
C ASP A 231 2.04 -10.78 -24.52
N THR A 232 2.92 -9.85 -24.13
CA THR A 232 3.38 -9.71 -22.76
C THR A 232 2.24 -9.38 -21.82
N ARG A 233 2.13 -10.14 -20.73
CA ARG A 233 1.20 -9.86 -19.64
C ARG A 233 1.90 -9.11 -18.52
N VAL A 234 1.29 -8.01 -18.10
CA VAL A 234 1.79 -7.16 -17.04
C VAL A 234 0.93 -7.35 -15.79
N SER A 235 1.57 -7.62 -14.64
CA SER A 235 0.94 -7.62 -13.34
C SER A 235 1.43 -6.41 -12.54
N LEU A 236 0.52 -5.53 -12.11
CA LEU A 236 0.83 -4.42 -11.19
C LEU A 236 0.79 -4.93 -9.75
N LEU A 237 1.91 -4.88 -9.04
CA LEU A 237 2.02 -5.26 -7.64
C LEU A 237 2.14 -4.00 -6.79
N CYS A 238 1.04 -3.60 -6.19
CA CYS A 238 0.87 -2.31 -5.53
C CYS A 238 0.88 -2.52 -4.02
N HIS A 239 1.78 -1.84 -3.31
CA HIS A 239 1.92 -1.97 -1.87
C HIS A 239 1.52 -0.68 -1.14
N SER A 240 0.78 -0.82 -0.05
CA SER A 240 0.43 0.29 0.84
C SER A 240 -0.21 1.46 0.07
N TYR A 241 0.26 2.69 0.20
CA TYR A 241 -0.22 3.84 -0.58
C TYR A 241 -0.12 3.64 -2.10
N GLY A 242 0.78 2.77 -2.58
CA GLY A 242 0.84 2.38 -3.99
C GLY A 242 -0.44 1.75 -4.50
N THR A 243 -1.27 1.15 -3.62
CA THR A 243 -2.59 0.60 -4.00
C THR A 243 -3.58 1.70 -4.38
N VAL A 244 -3.46 2.87 -3.76
CA VAL A 244 -4.25 4.06 -4.12
C VAL A 244 -3.80 4.57 -5.49
N VAL A 245 -2.48 4.60 -5.77
CA VAL A 245 -1.96 4.98 -7.10
C VAL A 245 -2.48 4.05 -8.18
N CYS A 246 -2.42 2.73 -7.95
CA CYS A 246 -2.93 1.73 -8.89
C CYS A 246 -4.45 1.86 -9.09
N GLY A 247 -5.21 2.06 -8.01
CA GLY A 247 -6.66 2.28 -8.07
C GLY A 247 -7.03 3.50 -8.93
N ARG A 248 -6.33 4.63 -8.69
CA ARG A 248 -6.55 5.87 -9.45
C ARG A 248 -6.12 5.79 -10.92
N SER A 249 -5.26 4.80 -11.26
CA SER A 249 -4.80 4.55 -12.63
C SER A 249 -5.71 3.59 -13.39
N ALA A 250 -6.37 2.66 -12.69
CA ALA A 250 -6.94 1.42 -13.21
C ALA A 250 -7.82 1.59 -14.47
N ALA A 251 -8.75 2.55 -14.46
CA ALA A 251 -9.65 2.81 -15.59
C ALA A 251 -8.94 3.23 -16.90
N ARG A 252 -7.66 3.63 -16.82
CA ARG A 252 -6.88 4.15 -17.95
C ARG A 252 -5.84 3.15 -18.47
N LEU A 253 -5.87 1.91 -18.00
CA LEU A 253 -4.87 0.87 -18.32
C LEU A 253 -5.33 -0.09 -19.41
N SER A 254 -6.51 0.11 -19.98
CA SER A 254 -7.03 -0.72 -21.07
C SER A 254 -6.08 -0.68 -22.27
N GLY A 255 -5.82 -1.83 -22.88
CA GLY A 255 -4.94 -1.96 -24.04
C GLY A 255 -3.42 -1.94 -23.73
N LEU A 256 -3.02 -1.79 -22.48
CA LEU A 256 -1.60 -1.73 -22.07
C LEU A 256 -1.04 -3.08 -21.55
N GLY A 257 -1.71 -4.19 -21.85
CA GLY A 257 -1.26 -5.54 -21.47
C GLY A 257 -1.39 -5.85 -19.97
N VAL A 258 -2.04 -4.98 -19.17
CA VAL A 258 -2.24 -5.20 -17.74
C VAL A 258 -3.31 -6.26 -17.52
N SER A 259 -2.89 -7.43 -17.04
CA SER A 259 -3.76 -8.58 -16.77
C SER A 259 -4.17 -8.71 -15.30
N ASP A 260 -3.39 -8.16 -14.40
CA ASP A 260 -3.60 -8.27 -12.96
C ASP A 260 -3.22 -6.98 -12.24
N ILE A 261 -4.05 -6.58 -11.26
CA ILE A 261 -3.76 -5.54 -10.28
C ILE A 261 -3.82 -6.20 -8.91
N VAL A 262 -2.70 -6.19 -8.19
CA VAL A 262 -2.53 -6.85 -6.90
C VAL A 262 -2.33 -5.82 -5.81
N LEU A 263 -3.21 -5.81 -4.83
CA LEU A 263 -3.29 -4.83 -3.75
C LEU A 263 -2.83 -5.51 -2.45
N VAL A 264 -1.62 -5.21 -1.97
CA VAL A 264 -1.11 -5.76 -0.72
C VAL A 264 -0.92 -4.68 0.33
N GLY A 265 -1.36 -4.94 1.57
CA GLY A 265 -1.26 -3.98 2.66
C GLY A 265 -1.99 -2.66 2.36
N SER A 266 -3.16 -2.74 1.76
CA SER A 266 -3.87 -1.58 1.21
C SER A 266 -4.66 -0.82 2.28
N PRO A 267 -4.55 0.52 2.34
CA PRO A 267 -5.47 1.36 3.12
C PRO A 267 -6.80 1.61 2.40
N GLY A 268 -6.98 1.09 1.19
CA GLY A 268 -8.04 1.34 0.22
C GLY A 268 -7.48 1.76 -1.13
N THR A 269 -8.33 2.04 -2.10
CA THR A 269 -7.94 2.32 -3.50
C THR A 269 -8.44 3.68 -4.02
N GLY A 270 -9.20 4.39 -3.19
CA GLY A 270 -9.91 5.62 -3.61
C GLY A 270 -11.29 5.35 -4.23
N VAL A 271 -11.73 4.08 -4.24
CA VAL A 271 -13.06 3.63 -4.65
C VAL A 271 -13.61 2.59 -3.68
N ASP A 272 -14.90 2.27 -3.78
CA ASP A 272 -15.59 1.43 -2.81
C ASP A 272 -15.76 -0.03 -3.25
N SER A 273 -15.49 -0.35 -4.53
CA SER A 273 -15.53 -1.72 -5.02
C SER A 273 -14.49 -1.96 -6.14
N ALA A 274 -14.19 -3.23 -6.40
CA ALA A 274 -13.34 -3.63 -7.52
C ALA A 274 -13.99 -3.29 -8.89
N ALA A 275 -15.31 -3.27 -8.95
CA ALA A 275 -16.04 -2.86 -10.15
C ALA A 275 -15.84 -1.37 -10.47
N ASP A 276 -15.75 -0.51 -9.44
CA ASP A 276 -15.54 0.92 -9.60
C ASP A 276 -14.12 1.28 -10.07
N LEU A 277 -13.20 0.32 -10.11
CA LEU A 277 -11.89 0.49 -10.75
C LEU A 277 -12.01 0.56 -12.28
N HIS A 278 -13.11 0.15 -12.86
CA HIS A 278 -13.39 0.16 -14.29
C HIS A 278 -12.24 -0.43 -15.12
N THR A 279 -11.70 -1.56 -14.70
CA THR A 279 -10.57 -2.24 -15.33
C THR A 279 -10.95 -3.61 -15.85
N GLY A 280 -10.35 -4.02 -16.99
CA GLY A 280 -10.43 -5.41 -17.46
C GLY A 280 -9.44 -6.36 -16.77
N ALA A 281 -8.52 -5.85 -15.94
CA ALA A 281 -7.59 -6.66 -15.19
C ALA A 281 -8.27 -7.39 -14.02
N ARG A 282 -7.75 -8.56 -13.66
CA ARG A 282 -8.15 -9.24 -12.43
C ARG A 282 -7.65 -8.46 -11.21
N VAL A 283 -8.52 -8.18 -10.28
CA VAL A 283 -8.16 -7.48 -9.05
C VAL A 283 -7.97 -8.48 -7.91
N TRP A 284 -6.79 -8.46 -7.32
CA TRP A 284 -6.39 -9.30 -6.21
C TRP A 284 -6.12 -8.45 -4.98
N ALA A 285 -6.39 -8.98 -3.80
CA ALA A 285 -6.06 -8.30 -2.55
C ALA A 285 -5.52 -9.28 -1.51
N ALA A 286 -4.59 -8.80 -0.66
CA ALA A 286 -4.13 -9.56 0.48
C ALA A 286 -3.67 -8.65 1.61
N ARG A 287 -3.83 -9.15 2.86
CA ARG A 287 -3.32 -8.53 4.07
C ARG A 287 -2.69 -9.59 4.97
N GLY A 288 -1.48 -9.32 5.45
CA GLY A 288 -0.82 -10.16 6.46
C GLY A 288 -1.57 -10.07 7.79
N THR A 289 -1.58 -11.16 8.57
CA THR A 289 -2.32 -11.15 9.85
C THR A 289 -1.76 -10.17 10.87
N ASP A 290 -0.46 -9.85 10.77
CA ASP A 290 0.23 -8.92 11.67
C ASP A 290 0.40 -7.52 11.06
N ASP A 291 -0.30 -7.23 9.95
CA ASP A 291 -0.23 -5.94 9.28
C ASP A 291 -1.11 -4.91 10.01
N TRP A 292 -0.47 -3.89 10.57
CA TRP A 292 -1.12 -2.78 11.28
C TRP A 292 -2.13 -1.99 10.42
N ILE A 293 -2.07 -2.13 9.09
CA ILE A 293 -3.01 -1.46 8.19
C ILE A 293 -4.47 -1.89 8.44
N ALA A 294 -4.66 -3.04 9.11
CA ALA A 294 -5.97 -3.52 9.55
C ALA A 294 -6.66 -2.54 10.51
N GLU A 295 -5.87 -1.79 11.28
CA GLU A 295 -6.36 -0.84 12.28
C GLU A 295 -6.67 0.54 11.67
N VAL A 296 -6.32 0.77 10.41
CA VAL A 296 -6.61 2.04 9.71
C VAL A 296 -8.07 2.06 9.28
N PRO A 297 -8.84 3.11 9.64
CA PRO A 297 -10.23 3.22 9.22
C PRO A 297 -10.39 3.25 7.70
N HIS A 298 -11.06 2.26 7.13
CA HIS A 298 -11.37 2.17 5.70
C HIS A 298 -12.66 2.96 5.39
N ILE A 299 -12.56 4.28 5.50
CA ILE A 299 -13.65 5.22 5.22
C ILE A 299 -13.24 6.16 4.09
N ARG A 300 -14.22 6.78 3.46
CA ARG A 300 -14.03 7.88 2.52
C ARG A 300 -15.04 8.97 2.83
N THR A 301 -14.55 10.18 3.05
CA THR A 301 -15.37 11.33 3.36
C THR A 301 -14.82 12.55 2.63
N ASP A 302 -15.70 13.28 1.97
CA ASP A 302 -15.34 14.56 1.36
C ASP A 302 -15.48 15.67 2.40
N PHE A 303 -14.39 16.40 2.61
CA PHE A 303 -14.31 17.50 3.55
C PHE A 303 -13.77 18.74 2.84
N PHE A 304 -14.61 19.76 2.66
CA PHE A 304 -14.29 21.02 1.96
C PHE A 304 -13.58 20.81 0.61
N GLY A 305 -14.06 19.86 -0.21
CA GLY A 305 -13.48 19.57 -1.53
C GLY A 305 -12.23 18.70 -1.51
N THR A 306 -11.82 18.18 -0.33
CA THR A 306 -10.73 17.23 -0.20
C THR A 306 -11.27 15.88 0.25
N THR A 307 -11.03 14.83 -0.52
CA THR A 307 -11.37 13.47 -0.13
C THR A 307 -10.34 12.94 0.87
N VAL A 308 -10.81 12.60 2.07
CA VAL A 308 -10.02 11.98 3.14
C VAL A 308 -10.41 10.52 3.26
N GLY A 309 -9.39 9.65 3.33
CA GLY A 309 -9.57 8.21 3.32
C GLY A 309 -9.67 7.62 1.91
N PHE A 310 -9.69 6.30 1.82
CA PHE A 310 -9.48 5.59 0.55
C PHE A 310 -10.58 4.58 0.20
N GLY A 311 -11.72 4.63 0.92
CA GLY A 311 -12.87 3.77 0.65
C GLY A 311 -12.76 2.38 1.29
N THR A 312 -13.53 1.46 0.78
CA THR A 312 -13.69 0.11 1.32
C THR A 312 -12.39 -0.68 1.36
N ASP A 313 -12.21 -1.48 2.41
CA ASP A 313 -11.07 -2.40 2.57
C ASP A 313 -11.02 -3.42 1.43
N PRO A 314 -9.92 -3.47 0.64
CA PRO A 314 -9.84 -4.38 -0.50
C PRO A 314 -9.88 -5.87 -0.17
N VAL A 315 -9.57 -6.28 1.07
CA VAL A 315 -9.70 -7.68 1.49
C VAL A 315 -11.10 -8.02 2.01
N SER A 316 -11.98 -7.03 2.16
CA SER A 316 -13.37 -7.29 2.55
C SER A 316 -14.18 -7.89 1.40
N PRO A 317 -15.14 -8.78 1.68
CA PRO A 317 -16.05 -9.31 0.65
C PRO A 317 -16.83 -8.20 -0.09
N ALA A 318 -17.11 -7.09 0.58
CA ALA A 318 -17.84 -5.95 0.01
C ALA A 318 -17.07 -5.27 -1.14
N PHE A 319 -15.74 -5.28 -1.12
CA PHE A 319 -14.93 -4.72 -2.19
C PHE A 319 -14.96 -5.58 -3.47
N GLY A 320 -15.04 -6.91 -3.34
CA GLY A 320 -15.16 -7.83 -4.47
C GLY A 320 -13.85 -8.17 -5.19
N ALA A 321 -12.69 -7.95 -4.58
CA ALA A 321 -11.41 -8.46 -5.10
C ALA A 321 -11.26 -9.97 -4.80
N ARG A 322 -10.36 -10.63 -5.54
CA ARG A 322 -9.92 -12.00 -5.26
C ARG A 322 -8.93 -11.98 -4.09
N VAL A 323 -9.36 -12.45 -2.93
CA VAL A 323 -8.52 -12.43 -1.73
C VAL A 323 -7.64 -13.67 -1.67
N PHE A 324 -6.32 -13.46 -1.43
CA PHE A 324 -5.35 -14.54 -1.32
C PHE A 324 -4.58 -14.48 0.00
N ALA A 325 -4.04 -15.62 0.43
CA ALA A 325 -3.31 -15.74 1.68
C ALA A 325 -1.97 -14.99 1.61
N ALA A 326 -1.72 -14.12 2.60
CA ALA A 326 -0.43 -13.44 2.79
C ALA A 326 0.42 -14.04 3.92
N GLY A 327 -0.16 -14.88 4.78
CA GLY A 327 0.52 -15.43 5.95
C GLY A 327 0.65 -14.42 7.09
N SER A 328 1.48 -14.75 8.09
CA SER A 328 1.68 -13.97 9.31
C SER A 328 2.75 -12.87 9.13
N GLY A 329 2.69 -12.13 8.05
CA GLY A 329 3.62 -11.03 7.80
C GLY A 329 3.07 -9.68 8.25
N GLY A 330 3.95 -8.77 8.70
CA GLY A 330 3.63 -7.36 8.92
C GLY A 330 3.63 -6.56 7.62
N HIS A 331 3.43 -5.25 7.74
CA HIS A 331 3.23 -4.32 6.61
C HIS A 331 4.35 -4.33 5.55
N SER A 332 5.57 -4.70 5.91
CA SER A 332 6.72 -4.72 4.99
C SER A 332 7.11 -6.13 4.50
N ASP A 333 6.38 -7.18 4.89
CA ASP A 333 6.82 -8.57 4.71
C ASP A 333 6.27 -9.27 3.47
N TYR A 334 5.43 -8.61 2.67
CA TYR A 334 4.77 -9.24 1.51
C TYR A 334 5.74 -9.84 0.51
N PHE A 335 6.94 -9.28 0.38
CA PHE A 335 7.99 -9.75 -0.52
C PHE A 335 9.13 -10.48 0.20
N ARG A 336 8.95 -10.86 1.47
CA ARG A 336 9.97 -11.57 2.24
C ARG A 336 10.22 -12.95 1.61
N PRO A 337 11.49 -13.32 1.36
CA PRO A 337 11.85 -14.64 0.85
C PRO A 337 11.25 -15.76 1.71
N GLY A 338 10.63 -16.75 1.05
CA GLY A 338 9.99 -17.87 1.73
C GLY A 338 8.57 -17.60 2.25
N SER A 339 8.05 -16.37 2.17
CA SER A 339 6.69 -16.06 2.63
C SER A 339 5.62 -16.65 1.71
N VAL A 340 4.45 -16.92 2.30
CA VAL A 340 3.23 -17.31 1.56
C VAL A 340 2.82 -16.23 0.57
N SER A 341 2.91 -14.97 0.99
CA SER A 341 2.61 -13.82 0.13
C SER A 341 3.47 -13.82 -1.13
N LEU A 342 4.80 -13.92 -1.01
CA LEU A 342 5.71 -13.92 -2.17
C LEU A 342 5.43 -15.10 -3.11
N ALA A 343 5.06 -16.27 -2.57
CA ALA A 343 4.67 -17.41 -3.38
C ALA A 343 3.44 -17.11 -4.23
N ASN A 344 2.39 -16.59 -3.62
CA ASN A 344 1.16 -16.24 -4.32
C ASN A 344 1.35 -15.09 -5.31
N LEU A 345 2.16 -14.08 -4.98
CA LEU A 345 2.54 -13.01 -5.91
C LEU A 345 3.22 -13.56 -7.17
N ALA A 346 4.15 -14.51 -7.01
CA ALA A 346 4.80 -15.15 -8.15
C ALA A 346 3.82 -15.95 -9.01
N ARG A 347 2.92 -16.72 -8.41
CA ARG A 347 1.86 -17.47 -9.13
C ARG A 347 0.94 -16.55 -9.92
N ILE A 348 0.53 -15.41 -9.35
CA ILE A 348 -0.28 -14.41 -10.05
C ILE A 348 0.47 -13.89 -11.28
N VAL A 349 1.75 -13.50 -11.11
CA VAL A 349 2.60 -13.00 -12.21
C VAL A 349 2.77 -14.05 -13.31
N LEU A 350 2.99 -15.32 -12.94
CA LEU A 350 3.13 -16.42 -13.89
C LEU A 350 1.81 -16.81 -14.58
N GLY A 351 0.68 -16.37 -14.02
CA GLY A 351 -0.65 -16.72 -14.52
C GLY A 351 -1.19 -18.05 -13.99
N GLU A 352 -0.52 -18.64 -12.99
CA GLU A 352 -0.88 -19.88 -12.30
C GLU A 352 -1.96 -19.63 -11.24
N THR A 353 -3.01 -18.94 -11.64
CA THR A 353 -4.00 -18.37 -10.72
C THR A 353 -4.86 -19.42 -10.00
N ARG A 354 -4.86 -20.67 -10.46
CA ARG A 354 -5.53 -21.79 -9.80
C ARG A 354 -4.74 -22.31 -8.59
N GLU A 355 -3.44 -22.03 -8.55
CA GLU A 355 -2.53 -22.46 -7.47
C GLU A 355 -2.38 -21.40 -6.38
N VAL A 356 -2.99 -20.24 -6.57
CA VAL A 356 -3.01 -19.18 -5.56
C VAL A 356 -3.83 -19.66 -4.36
N SER A 357 -3.19 -19.73 -3.19
CA SER A 357 -3.88 -20.09 -1.96
C SER A 357 -4.79 -18.95 -1.48
N HIS A 358 -6.01 -19.29 -1.12
CA HIS A 358 -6.98 -18.33 -0.59
C HIS A 358 -6.72 -18.04 0.90
N ALA A 359 -7.19 -16.86 1.36
CA ALA A 359 -7.12 -16.46 2.76
C ALA A 359 -8.25 -17.11 3.57
#